data_9f155e6f1ce1d28b95ddf52d3d903eb3
#
_entry.id   9f155e6f1ce1d28b95ddf52d3d903eb3
#
_cell.length_a   1.000
_cell.length_b   1.000
_cell.length_c   1.000
_cell.angle_alpha   90.00
_cell.angle_beta   90.00
_cell.angle_gamma   90.00
#
_symmetry.space_group_name_H-M   'P 1'
#
loop_
_entity.id
_entity.type
_entity.pdbx_description
1 polymer ?
#
loop_
_entity_poly.entity_id
_entity_poly.type
_entity_poly.pdbx_seq_one_letter_code
_entity_poly.pdbx_strand_id
1 'polypeptide(L)'
;MSTTKIIAIGGEPAVGKTTLIRQFFSNYSPWLRFKYKKLYGHYNKKLHLVILGVYSAKEVFSGTDRLSMSVQPDFEEFIDINKKWEKHNPNYNILFEGDRLFNLKAIKKAETNMNLKVYLLESKYVDSRHKDRNDNQSEKFLKGRQTKINNIKEYLNDRYEILVNDSDADLKRNYNKILSNFI
;
A
#
# COMPACT_ATOMS: atom_id res chain seq x y z
N MET A 1 8.18 16.54 -14.89
CA MET A 1 7.92 15.73 -13.66
C MET A 1 6.94 14.64 -14.02
N SER A 2 7.10 13.44 -13.47
CA SER A 2 6.13 12.34 -13.69
C SER A 2 4.76 12.74 -13.18
N THR A 3 3.73 12.56 -14.00
CA THR A 3 2.33 12.76 -13.60
C THR A 3 1.78 11.54 -12.86
N THR A 4 2.43 10.40 -13.01
CA THR A 4 2.04 9.15 -12.38
C THR A 4 2.33 9.18 -10.90
N LYS A 5 1.30 8.89 -10.12
CA LYS A 5 1.37 8.87 -8.67
C LYS A 5 1.59 7.46 -8.16
N ILE A 6 2.40 7.33 -7.13
CA ILE A 6 2.52 6.11 -6.36
C ILE A 6 2.20 6.40 -4.89
N ILE A 7 1.30 5.64 -4.33
CA ILE A 7 0.88 5.78 -2.94
C ILE A 7 1.25 4.52 -2.18
N ALA A 8 2.03 4.70 -1.13
CA ALA A 8 2.44 3.65 -0.20
C ALA A 8 1.72 3.84 1.14
N ILE A 9 1.03 2.80 1.61
CA ILE A 9 0.35 2.81 2.90
C ILE A 9 1.11 1.90 3.86
N GLY A 10 1.66 2.48 4.91
CA GLY A 10 2.33 1.79 6.00
C GLY A 10 1.52 1.83 7.30
N GLY A 11 2.11 1.27 8.34
CA GLY A 11 1.56 1.21 9.68
C GLY A 11 1.71 -0.17 10.29
N GLU A 12 1.53 -0.27 11.58
CA GLU A 12 1.62 -1.53 12.33
C GLU A 12 0.60 -2.57 11.82
N PRO A 13 0.79 -3.85 12.14
CA PRO A 13 -0.26 -4.85 11.94
C PRO A 13 -1.56 -4.41 12.64
N ALA A 14 -2.71 -4.85 12.13
CA ALA A 14 -4.04 -4.57 12.67
C ALA A 14 -4.54 -3.10 12.69
N VAL A 15 -3.81 -2.11 12.16
CA VAL A 15 -4.29 -0.72 12.04
C VAL A 15 -5.37 -0.52 10.96
N GLY A 16 -5.70 -1.54 10.16
CA GLY A 16 -6.78 -1.48 9.18
C GLY A 16 -6.37 -1.15 7.73
N LYS A 17 -5.09 -1.27 7.37
CA LYS A 17 -4.59 -1.03 5.99
C LYS A 17 -5.38 -1.80 4.92
N THR A 18 -5.52 -3.10 5.11
CA THR A 18 -6.25 -3.97 4.18
C THR A 18 -7.74 -3.63 4.11
N THR A 19 -8.35 -3.24 5.23
CA THR A 19 -9.74 -2.78 5.27
C THR A 19 -9.92 -1.52 4.45
N LEU A 20 -8.97 -0.59 4.54
CA LEU A 20 -8.95 0.64 3.76
C LEU A 20 -8.84 0.34 2.25
N ILE A 21 -7.96 -0.57 1.85
CA ILE A 21 -7.85 -0.98 0.44
C ILE A 21 -9.13 -1.66 -0.07
N ARG A 22 -9.79 -2.46 0.75
CA ARG A 22 -11.06 -3.11 0.39
C ARG A 22 -12.16 -2.11 0.03
N GLN A 23 -12.14 -0.87 0.55
CA GLN A 23 -13.07 0.17 0.14
C GLN A 23 -12.97 0.49 -1.36
N PHE A 24 -11.76 0.43 -1.95
CA PHE A 24 -11.60 0.62 -3.39
C PHE A 24 -12.30 -0.48 -4.19
N PHE A 25 -12.16 -1.73 -3.76
CA PHE A 25 -12.82 -2.86 -4.43
C PHE A 25 -14.34 -2.82 -4.32
N SER A 26 -14.87 -2.34 -3.19
CA SER A 26 -16.32 -2.24 -2.95
C SER A 26 -16.96 -1.08 -3.71
N ASN A 27 -16.25 0.04 -3.87
CA ASN A 27 -16.81 1.26 -4.45
C ASN A 27 -16.57 1.39 -5.96
N TYR A 28 -15.64 0.65 -6.53
CA TYR A 28 -15.32 0.67 -7.95
C TYR A 28 -15.31 -0.75 -8.53
N SER A 29 -15.94 -0.91 -9.68
CA SER A 29 -15.99 -2.18 -10.42
C SER A 29 -16.01 -1.87 -11.93
N PRO A 30 -15.49 -2.74 -12.78
CA PRO A 30 -14.77 -3.99 -12.48
C PRO A 30 -13.28 -3.76 -12.16
N TRP A 31 -12.72 -4.71 -11.42
CA TRP A 31 -11.28 -4.84 -11.22
C TRP A 31 -10.76 -6.02 -12.04
N LEU A 32 -9.76 -5.77 -12.87
CA LEU A 32 -9.11 -6.79 -13.68
C LEU A 32 -7.85 -7.28 -12.97
N ARG A 33 -7.47 -8.54 -13.19
CA ARG A 33 -6.22 -9.06 -12.64
C ARG A 33 -5.03 -8.40 -13.34
N PHE A 34 -4.07 -7.98 -12.53
CA PHE A 34 -2.77 -7.46 -12.97
C PHE A 34 -1.68 -8.47 -12.60
N LYS A 35 -0.75 -8.71 -13.51
CA LYS A 35 0.42 -9.54 -13.26
C LYS A 35 1.62 -9.01 -14.04
N TYR A 36 2.73 -8.83 -13.34
CA TYR A 36 4.05 -8.59 -13.91
C TYR A 36 5.07 -9.48 -13.18
N LYS A 37 5.58 -10.52 -13.83
CA LYS A 37 6.43 -11.54 -13.22
C LYS A 37 5.83 -12.09 -11.92
N LYS A 38 6.48 -11.87 -10.76
CA LYS A 38 5.99 -12.25 -9.42
C LYS A 38 5.15 -11.16 -8.75
N LEU A 39 5.00 -10.00 -9.39
CA LEU A 39 4.19 -8.90 -8.91
C LEU A 39 2.75 -9.10 -9.37
N TYR A 40 1.84 -9.26 -8.43
CA TYR A 40 0.41 -9.41 -8.68
C TYR A 40 -0.35 -8.22 -8.14
N GLY A 41 -1.52 -7.96 -8.71
CA GLY A 41 -2.40 -6.89 -8.28
C GLY A 41 -3.73 -6.89 -9.00
N HIS A 42 -4.41 -5.76 -8.88
CA HIS A 42 -5.70 -5.52 -9.49
C HIS A 42 -5.69 -4.14 -10.15
N TYR A 43 -6.28 -4.06 -11.32
CA TYR A 43 -6.31 -2.88 -12.14
C TYR A 43 -7.74 -2.39 -12.39
N ASN A 44 -7.97 -1.09 -12.23
CA ASN A 44 -9.23 -0.43 -12.53
C ASN A 44 -9.04 0.64 -13.60
N LYS A 45 -9.77 0.50 -14.74
CA LYS A 45 -9.67 1.42 -15.88
C LYS A 45 -10.18 2.82 -15.56
N LYS A 46 -11.28 2.93 -14.81
CA LYS A 46 -11.89 4.23 -14.50
C LYS A 46 -11.00 5.10 -13.62
N LEU A 47 -10.28 4.49 -12.70
CA LEU A 47 -9.36 5.18 -11.79
C LEU A 47 -7.94 5.31 -12.37
N HIS A 48 -7.64 4.67 -13.50
CA HIS A 48 -6.27 4.48 -13.97
C HIS A 48 -5.33 4.04 -12.84
N LEU A 49 -5.78 3.04 -12.05
CA LEU A 49 -5.14 2.64 -10.81
C LEU A 49 -4.83 1.14 -10.81
N VAL A 50 -3.59 0.81 -10.46
CA VAL A 50 -3.16 -0.54 -10.08
C VAL A 50 -3.00 -0.61 -8.58
N ILE A 51 -3.73 -1.51 -7.92
CA ILE A 51 -3.51 -1.86 -6.52
C ILE A 51 -2.67 -3.14 -6.48
N LEU A 52 -1.45 -3.04 -5.94
CA LEU A 52 -0.54 -4.17 -5.84
C LEU A 52 -0.87 -5.04 -4.63
N GLY A 53 -0.79 -6.35 -4.81
CA GLY A 53 -1.10 -7.36 -3.80
C GLY A 53 -2.23 -8.28 -4.20
N VAL A 54 -2.44 -9.30 -3.40
CA VAL A 54 -3.51 -10.28 -3.59
C VAL A 54 -4.59 -10.04 -2.55
N TYR A 55 -5.78 -9.67 -3.00
CA TYR A 55 -6.93 -9.40 -2.14
C TYR A 55 -8.03 -10.43 -2.39
N SER A 56 -8.35 -11.21 -1.37
CA SER A 56 -9.42 -12.20 -1.38
C SER A 56 -10.43 -11.86 -0.29
N ALA A 57 -11.72 -12.03 -0.60
CA ALA A 57 -12.80 -11.76 0.37
C ALA A 57 -12.77 -12.69 1.59
N LYS A 58 -12.16 -13.88 1.44
CA LYS A 58 -12.20 -14.96 2.44
C LYS A 58 -10.95 -15.06 3.32
N GLU A 59 -9.91 -14.24 3.08
CA GLU A 59 -8.62 -14.44 3.72
C GLU A 59 -8.29 -13.32 4.71
N VAL A 60 -7.78 -13.71 5.88
CA VAL A 60 -7.34 -12.80 6.94
C VAL A 60 -6.12 -12.00 6.49
N PHE A 61 -5.18 -12.67 5.82
CA PHE A 61 -4.00 -12.00 5.24
C PHE A 61 -4.25 -11.69 3.77
N SER A 62 -4.08 -10.45 3.40
CA SER A 62 -4.28 -9.92 2.05
C SER A 62 -3.22 -8.86 1.75
N GLY A 63 -3.19 -8.37 0.51
CA GLY A 63 -2.28 -7.31 0.13
C GLY A 63 -0.93 -7.81 -0.36
N THR A 64 0.10 -7.01 -0.18
CA THR A 64 1.44 -7.36 -0.66
C THR A 64 2.10 -8.47 0.14
N ASP A 65 1.63 -8.77 1.35
CA ASP A 65 2.15 -9.86 2.18
C ASP A 65 1.96 -11.24 1.56
N ARG A 66 1.01 -11.37 0.62
CA ARG A 66 0.78 -12.57 -0.20
C ARG A 66 1.72 -12.70 -1.40
N LEU A 67 2.51 -11.68 -1.70
CA LEU A 67 3.48 -11.73 -2.79
C LEU A 67 4.70 -12.56 -2.39
N SER A 68 5.45 -13.03 -3.39
CA SER A 68 6.69 -13.76 -3.17
C SER A 68 7.67 -12.96 -2.31
N MET A 69 8.46 -13.65 -1.49
CA MET A 69 9.56 -13.05 -0.73
C MET A 69 10.57 -12.34 -1.65
N SER A 70 10.70 -12.81 -2.88
CA SER A 70 11.62 -12.29 -3.91
C SER A 70 10.96 -11.32 -4.90
N VAL A 71 9.84 -10.67 -4.54
CA VAL A 71 9.11 -9.76 -5.44
C VAL A 71 9.79 -8.39 -5.63
N GLN A 72 10.67 -8.00 -4.72
CA GLN A 72 11.27 -6.66 -4.71
C GLN A 72 11.95 -6.27 -6.04
N PRO A 73 12.80 -7.10 -6.69
CA PRO A 73 13.37 -6.77 -7.99
C PRO A 73 12.32 -6.58 -9.09
N ASP A 74 11.27 -7.38 -9.10
CA ASP A 74 10.20 -7.27 -10.09
C ASP A 74 9.37 -5.98 -9.90
N PHE A 75 9.19 -5.55 -8.65
CA PHE A 75 8.60 -4.24 -8.35
C PHE A 75 9.46 -3.08 -8.86
N GLU A 76 10.78 -3.12 -8.60
CA GLU A 76 11.70 -2.07 -9.05
C GLU A 76 11.73 -1.95 -10.57
N GLU A 77 11.77 -3.07 -11.27
CA GLU A 77 11.72 -3.13 -12.74
C GLU A 77 10.37 -2.61 -13.27
N PHE A 78 9.27 -2.97 -12.62
CA PHE A 78 7.93 -2.47 -12.99
C PHE A 78 7.84 -0.94 -12.86
N ILE A 79 8.42 -0.36 -11.81
CA ILE A 79 8.49 1.10 -11.65
C ILE A 79 9.27 1.75 -12.79
N ASP A 80 10.41 1.18 -13.17
CA ASP A 80 11.24 1.70 -14.28
C ASP A 80 10.50 1.63 -15.63
N ILE A 81 9.80 0.54 -15.88
CA ILE A 81 9.01 0.35 -17.12
C ILE A 81 7.84 1.35 -17.13
N ASN A 82 7.12 1.49 -16.04
CA ASN A 82 6.00 2.42 -15.94
C ASN A 82 6.45 3.86 -16.21
N LYS A 83 7.60 4.28 -15.69
CA LYS A 83 8.20 5.58 -15.98
C LYS A 83 8.55 5.76 -17.45
N LYS A 84 9.10 4.74 -18.11
CA LYS A 84 9.47 4.81 -19.54
C LYS A 84 8.23 4.94 -20.43
N TRP A 85 7.13 4.28 -20.08
CA TRP A 85 5.89 4.31 -20.85
C TRP A 85 5.08 5.59 -20.66
N GLU A 86 5.39 6.39 -19.67
CA GLU A 86 4.73 7.68 -19.38
C GLU A 86 4.65 8.61 -20.59
N LYS A 87 5.57 8.49 -21.52
CA LYS A 87 5.62 9.31 -22.75
C LYS A 87 4.65 8.85 -23.84
N HIS A 88 4.14 7.63 -23.77
CA HIS A 88 3.43 6.98 -24.89
C HIS A 88 2.03 6.46 -24.55
N ASN A 89 1.71 6.29 -23.30
CA ASN A 89 0.40 5.79 -22.83
C ASN A 89 0.00 6.41 -21.49
N PRO A 90 -1.31 6.48 -21.17
CA PRO A 90 -1.73 6.90 -19.85
C PRO A 90 -1.18 5.91 -18.82
N ASN A 91 -0.26 6.39 -18.01
CA ASN A 91 0.36 5.61 -16.96
C ASN A 91 -0.63 5.34 -15.84
N TYR A 92 -0.53 4.16 -15.26
CA TYR A 92 -1.33 3.83 -14.12
C TYR A 92 -0.73 4.38 -12.84
N ASN A 93 -1.58 5.03 -12.06
CA ASN A 93 -1.25 5.27 -10.67
C ASN A 93 -1.09 3.93 -9.94
N ILE A 94 -0.28 3.90 -8.91
CA ILE A 94 0.03 2.69 -8.16
C ILE A 94 -0.35 2.92 -6.70
N LEU A 95 -1.03 1.95 -6.10
CA LEU A 95 -1.34 1.93 -4.68
C LEU A 95 -0.91 0.58 -4.11
N PHE A 96 -0.20 0.60 -3.00
CA PHE A 96 0.14 -0.62 -2.27
C PHE A 96 0.17 -0.42 -0.76
N GLU A 97 -0.08 -1.51 -0.03
CA GLU A 97 0.06 -1.59 1.41
C GLU A 97 0.71 -2.93 1.79
N GLY A 98 1.26 -3.01 2.99
CA GLY A 98 1.80 -4.26 3.52
C GLY A 98 3.31 -4.39 3.39
N ASP A 99 3.83 -5.24 4.25
CA ASP A 99 5.25 -5.30 4.57
C ASP A 99 6.18 -5.74 3.46
N ARG A 100 5.66 -6.47 2.48
CA ARG A 100 6.49 -6.99 1.40
C ARG A 100 7.07 -5.87 0.54
N LEU A 101 6.27 -4.82 0.29
CA LEU A 101 6.68 -3.67 -0.51
C LEU A 101 6.82 -2.38 0.32
N PHE A 102 6.22 -2.29 1.52
CA PHE A 102 6.42 -1.13 2.38
C PHE A 102 7.76 -1.25 3.12
N ASN A 103 8.84 -0.96 2.42
CA ASN A 103 10.21 -0.98 2.93
C ASN A 103 11.02 0.16 2.32
N LEU A 104 12.15 0.50 2.96
CA LEU A 104 12.96 1.65 2.58
C LEU A 104 13.47 1.58 1.13
N LYS A 105 13.81 0.39 0.65
CA LYS A 105 14.30 0.20 -0.71
C LYS A 105 13.21 0.50 -1.75
N ALA A 106 12.00 -0.01 -1.54
CA ALA A 106 10.86 0.26 -2.42
C ALA A 106 10.43 1.73 -2.39
N ILE A 107 10.44 2.36 -1.20
CA ILE A 107 10.12 3.79 -1.03
C ILE A 107 11.12 4.67 -1.80
N LYS A 108 12.43 4.44 -1.63
CA LYS A 108 13.48 5.16 -2.37
C LYS A 108 13.34 5.00 -3.88
N LYS A 109 13.08 3.77 -4.33
CA LYS A 109 12.86 3.48 -5.76
C LYS A 109 11.64 4.23 -6.31
N ALA A 110 10.54 4.21 -5.59
CA ALA A 110 9.32 4.91 -5.95
C ALA A 110 9.53 6.43 -6.01
N GLU A 111 10.17 7.02 -5.00
CA GLU A 111 10.45 8.46 -4.94
C GLU A 111 11.33 8.95 -6.08
N THR A 112 12.37 8.19 -6.44
CA THR A 112 13.29 8.57 -7.53
C THR A 112 12.59 8.61 -8.89
N ASN A 113 11.57 7.80 -9.09
CA ASN A 113 10.99 7.57 -10.42
C ASN A 113 9.58 8.13 -10.60
N MET A 114 8.84 8.39 -9.54
CA MET A 114 7.43 8.74 -9.57
C MET A 114 7.08 9.80 -8.53
N ASN A 115 5.87 10.36 -8.61
CA ASN A 115 5.34 11.25 -7.57
C ASN A 115 4.85 10.39 -6.39
N LEU A 116 5.73 10.17 -5.41
CA LEU A 116 5.46 9.36 -4.23
C LEU A 116 4.68 10.14 -3.16
N LYS A 117 3.62 9.52 -2.63
CA LYS A 117 2.99 9.89 -1.36
C LYS A 117 3.02 8.71 -0.40
N VAL A 118 3.34 8.98 0.85
CA VAL A 118 3.37 7.98 1.91
C VAL A 118 2.36 8.33 2.98
N TYR A 119 1.49 7.38 3.29
CA TYR A 119 0.54 7.46 4.39
C TYR A 119 0.88 6.40 5.43
N LEU A 120 0.85 6.80 6.70
CA LEU A 120 1.01 5.89 7.83
C LEU A 120 -0.30 5.81 8.58
N LEU A 121 -0.93 4.65 8.60
CA LEU A 121 -2.11 4.41 9.42
C LEU A 121 -1.68 4.11 10.85
N GLU A 122 -2.36 4.77 11.77
CA GLU A 122 -2.24 4.55 13.22
C GLU A 122 -3.61 4.29 13.82
N SER A 123 -3.68 3.48 14.88
CA SER A 123 -4.91 3.23 15.62
C SER A 123 -4.59 2.93 17.08
N LYS A 124 -5.38 3.47 17.99
CA LYS A 124 -5.32 3.15 19.43
C LYS A 124 -5.90 1.77 19.76
N TYR A 125 -6.57 1.12 18.82
CA TYR A 125 -7.22 -0.18 19.01
C TYR A 125 -6.41 -1.36 18.46
N VAL A 126 -5.11 -1.19 18.25
CA VAL A 126 -4.24 -2.26 17.70
C VAL A 126 -4.29 -3.52 18.56
N ASP A 127 -4.13 -3.38 19.89
CA ASP A 127 -4.09 -4.52 20.79
C ASP A 127 -5.42 -5.31 20.85
N SER A 128 -6.56 -4.62 20.85
CA SER A 128 -7.87 -5.29 20.80
C SER A 128 -8.07 -6.01 19.48
N ARG A 129 -7.68 -5.40 18.37
CA ARG A 129 -7.79 -5.99 17.02
C ARG A 129 -6.87 -7.20 16.82
N HIS A 130 -5.72 -7.25 17.49
CA HIS A 130 -4.86 -8.45 17.53
C HIS A 130 -5.54 -9.60 18.25
N LYS A 131 -6.17 -9.33 19.41
CA LYS A 131 -6.93 -10.34 20.17
C LYS A 131 -8.09 -10.91 19.36
N ASP A 132 -8.86 -10.05 18.68
CA ASP A 132 -9.99 -10.44 17.84
C ASP A 132 -9.59 -11.34 16.66
N ARG A 133 -8.36 -11.20 16.18
CA ARG A 133 -7.81 -12.01 15.07
C ARG A 133 -7.15 -13.31 15.51
N ASN A 134 -7.06 -13.60 16.81
CA ASN A 134 -6.22 -14.68 17.35
C ASN A 134 -4.77 -14.63 16.82
N ASP A 135 -4.23 -13.41 16.62
CA ASP A 135 -2.95 -13.18 15.99
C ASP A 135 -1.86 -13.05 17.06
N ASN A 136 -1.18 -14.16 17.35
CA ASN A 136 -0.09 -14.24 18.32
C ASN A 136 1.25 -13.89 17.65
N GLN A 137 1.39 -12.66 17.17
CA GLN A 137 2.68 -12.20 16.64
C GLN A 137 3.71 -12.02 17.77
N SER A 138 4.91 -12.58 17.57
CA SER A 138 5.95 -12.46 18.58
C SER A 138 6.39 -11.00 18.78
N GLU A 139 6.78 -10.63 20.00
CA GLU A 139 7.33 -9.30 20.30
C GLU A 139 8.51 -8.93 19.38
N LYS A 140 9.35 -9.91 19.06
CA LYS A 140 10.48 -9.71 18.14
C LYS A 140 10.00 -9.29 16.75
N PHE A 141 8.91 -9.88 16.26
CA PHE A 141 8.30 -9.52 14.98
C PHE A 141 7.75 -8.08 15.04
N LEU A 142 6.99 -7.72 16.05
CA LEU A 142 6.42 -6.39 16.22
C LEU A 142 7.50 -5.31 16.35
N LYS A 143 8.57 -5.56 17.14
CA LYS A 143 9.74 -4.66 17.23
C LYS A 143 10.42 -4.48 15.87
N GLY A 144 10.58 -5.54 15.08
CA GLY A 144 11.13 -5.47 13.72
C GLY A 144 10.27 -4.61 12.79
N ARG A 145 8.94 -4.67 12.91
CA ARG A 145 8.01 -3.81 12.15
C ARG A 145 8.13 -2.36 12.55
N GLN A 146 8.16 -2.08 13.84
CA GLN A 146 8.33 -0.73 14.36
C GLN A 146 9.65 -0.11 13.89
N THR A 147 10.76 -0.85 13.99
CA THR A 147 12.07 -0.39 13.50
C THR A 147 12.02 -0.05 12.00
N LYS A 148 11.37 -0.88 11.19
CA LYS A 148 11.19 -0.64 9.76
C LYS A 148 10.41 0.65 9.47
N ILE A 149 9.32 0.87 10.19
CA ILE A 149 8.51 2.09 10.07
C ILE A 149 9.33 3.31 10.48
N ASN A 150 10.06 3.24 11.59
CA ASN A 150 10.89 4.33 12.07
C ASN A 150 12.01 4.70 11.07
N ASN A 151 12.67 3.73 10.47
CA ASN A 151 13.68 3.97 9.43
C ASN A 151 13.06 4.68 8.20
N ILE A 152 11.82 4.37 7.85
CA ILE A 152 11.12 5.03 6.75
C ILE A 152 10.73 6.45 7.15
N LYS A 153 10.21 6.67 8.38
CA LYS A 153 9.90 8.01 8.91
C LYS A 153 11.15 8.90 8.91
N GLU A 154 12.25 8.40 9.41
CA GLU A 154 13.54 9.10 9.44
C GLU A 154 14.01 9.48 8.03
N TYR A 155 13.97 8.56 7.09
CA TYR A 155 14.33 8.83 5.70
C TYR A 155 13.43 9.89 5.05
N LEU A 156 12.13 9.82 5.28
CA LEU A 156 11.17 10.72 4.68
C LEU A 156 11.20 12.13 5.29
N ASN A 157 11.65 12.27 6.53
CA ASN A 157 11.78 13.56 7.22
C ASN A 157 10.53 14.43 7.03
N ASP A 158 9.41 14.03 7.61
CA ASP A 158 8.08 14.67 7.54
C ASP A 158 7.38 14.66 6.15
N ARG A 159 7.96 14.04 5.11
CA ARG A 159 7.32 13.83 3.81
C ARG A 159 6.37 12.63 3.80
N TYR A 160 5.65 12.42 4.89
CA TYR A 160 4.60 11.43 5.04
C TYR A 160 3.43 12.04 5.81
N GLU A 161 2.30 11.39 5.76
CA GLU A 161 1.12 11.83 6.48
C GLU A 161 0.56 10.71 7.37
N ILE A 162 0.24 11.06 8.61
CA ILE A 162 -0.40 10.13 9.56
C ILE A 162 -1.91 10.18 9.36
N LEU A 163 -2.52 9.01 9.24
CA LEU A 163 -3.97 8.81 9.15
C LEU A 163 -4.45 7.99 10.34
N VAL A 164 -5.18 8.63 11.25
CA VAL A 164 -5.84 7.95 12.37
C VAL A 164 -7.00 7.10 11.83
N ASN A 165 -7.09 5.85 12.26
CA ASN A 165 -8.08 4.87 11.79
C ASN A 165 -8.73 4.12 12.95
N ASP A 166 -9.45 4.85 13.78
CA ASP A 166 -10.09 4.37 15.00
C ASP A 166 -11.57 4.03 14.83
N SER A 167 -12.21 4.55 13.80
CA SER A 167 -13.65 4.42 13.55
C SER A 167 -13.97 4.22 12.07
N ASP A 168 -15.22 3.84 11.77
CA ASP A 168 -15.72 3.79 10.39
C ASP A 168 -15.73 5.16 9.72
N ALA A 169 -15.96 6.23 10.50
CA ALA A 169 -15.86 7.60 10.01
C ALA A 169 -14.41 7.95 9.59
N ASP A 170 -13.42 7.53 10.37
CA ASP A 170 -12.00 7.66 10.02
C ASP A 170 -11.66 6.87 8.77
N LEU A 171 -12.12 5.62 8.71
CA LEU A 171 -11.90 4.77 7.53
C LEU A 171 -12.44 5.44 6.26
N LYS A 172 -13.66 5.98 6.30
CA LYS A 172 -14.28 6.69 5.18
C LYS A 172 -13.53 7.97 4.81
N ARG A 173 -13.12 8.75 5.79
CA ARG A 173 -12.31 9.97 5.59
C ARG A 173 -10.97 9.62 4.93
N ASN A 174 -10.27 8.62 5.44
CA ASN A 174 -8.97 8.18 4.93
C ASN A 174 -9.10 7.64 3.51
N TYR A 175 -10.14 6.84 3.23
CA TYR A 175 -10.44 6.37 1.89
C TYR A 175 -10.64 7.53 0.90
N ASN A 176 -11.50 8.51 1.23
CA ASN A 176 -11.76 9.66 0.36
C ASN A 176 -10.49 10.49 0.13
N LYS A 177 -9.66 10.65 1.16
CA LYS A 177 -8.38 11.36 1.06
C LYS A 177 -7.40 10.66 0.11
N ILE A 178 -7.29 9.36 0.18
CA ILE A 178 -6.43 8.60 -0.73
C ILE A 178 -7.00 8.61 -2.14
N LEU A 179 -8.32 8.40 -2.28
CA LEU A 179 -9.02 8.42 -3.57
C LEU A 179 -8.83 9.75 -4.31
N SER A 180 -8.89 10.89 -3.62
CA SER A 180 -8.71 12.23 -4.23
C SER A 180 -7.35 12.45 -4.90
N ASN A 181 -6.40 11.54 -4.72
CA ASN A 181 -5.14 11.58 -5.47
C ASN A 181 -5.26 11.01 -6.88
N PHE A 182 -6.35 10.29 -7.19
CA PHE A 182 -6.52 9.54 -8.44
C PHE A 182 -7.64 10.10 -9.34
N ILE A 183 -8.48 10.98 -8.79
CA ILE A 183 -9.60 11.62 -9.49
C ILE A 183 -9.44 13.12 -9.58
#